data_f1f0e268dc90112a18e4e09ecc4092b3
#
_entry.id   f1f0e268dc90112a18e4e09ecc4092b3
#
_cell.length_a   1.000
_cell.length_b   1.000
_cell.length_c   1.000
_cell.angle_alpha   90.00
_cell.angle_beta   90.00
_cell.angle_gamma   90.00
#
_symmetry.space_group_name_H-M   'P 1'
#
loop_
_entity.id
_entity.type
_entity.pdbx_description
1 polymer ?
#
loop_
_entity_poly.entity_id
_entity_poly.type
_entity_poly.pdbx_seq_one_letter_code
_entity_poly.pdbx_strand_id
1 'polypeptide(L)'
;MPAPVLEVEGLHKHFGGVAAVDGVSLSLTAGRIYGLIGPNGSGKTTLFNCITGVERRDAGRVFLNGERIDGLRPWRIALRGIGRTFQIIRVFPELTALENLLVVTRGHLEEARSRAIELLRFVRLDRLQDEYAGNLSYGQQKLVEFARMLMRDPTLVLLDEPAAGVNRTLLNDLLEAVTQLRDRGKTVLLVEHDMKVVMGLCETVFVLDHGEKIAEGPPGAIQANERVIEAYFGR
;
A
#
# COMPACT_ATOMS: atom_id res chain seq x y z
N MET A 1 12.32 -15.75 15.78
CA MET A 1 11.40 -15.27 14.73
C MET A 1 12.16 -14.27 13.86
N PRO A 2 11.94 -14.21 12.55
CA PRO A 2 12.59 -13.19 11.74
C PRO A 2 12.13 -11.79 12.22
N ALA A 3 13.06 -10.82 12.15
CA ALA A 3 12.77 -9.45 12.56
C ALA A 3 11.66 -8.86 11.67
N PRO A 4 10.74 -8.06 12.22
CA PRO A 4 9.67 -7.44 11.45
C PRO A 4 10.24 -6.41 10.45
N VAL A 5 9.64 -6.36 9.25
CA VAL A 5 9.92 -5.32 8.25
C VAL A 5 9.31 -3.99 8.68
N LEU A 6 8.08 -4.02 9.18
CA LEU A 6 7.40 -2.86 9.75
C LEU A 6 6.92 -3.19 11.15
N GLU A 7 7.15 -2.27 12.08
CA GLU A 7 6.59 -2.34 13.42
C GLU A 7 6.00 -0.97 13.79
N VAL A 8 4.76 -0.99 14.21
CA VAL A 8 4.02 0.17 14.70
C VAL A 8 3.65 -0.09 16.14
N GLU A 9 4.03 0.80 17.03
CA GLU A 9 3.83 0.66 18.46
C GLU A 9 3.00 1.81 19.01
N GLY A 10 1.81 1.52 19.51
CA GLY A 10 0.93 2.46 20.22
C GLY A 10 0.74 3.77 19.46
N LEU A 11 0.42 3.71 18.18
CA LEU A 11 0.32 4.90 17.34
C LEU A 11 -0.99 5.62 17.62
N HIS A 12 -0.89 6.94 17.87
CA HIS A 12 -2.04 7.82 18.08
C HIS A 12 -2.03 8.97 17.08
N LYS A 13 -3.22 9.33 16.60
CA LYS A 13 -3.45 10.51 15.78
C LYS A 13 -4.85 11.07 16.01
N HIS A 14 -4.90 12.34 16.40
CA HIS A 14 -6.14 13.08 16.59
C HIS A 14 -6.28 14.20 15.56
N PHE A 15 -7.50 14.49 15.18
CA PHE A 15 -7.89 15.68 14.43
C PHE A 15 -8.97 16.42 15.25
N GLY A 16 -8.57 17.51 15.92
CA GLY A 16 -9.44 18.16 16.90
C GLY A 16 -9.82 17.21 18.03
N GLY A 17 -11.11 16.99 18.24
CA GLY A 17 -11.65 16.06 19.25
C GLY A 17 -11.78 14.61 18.78
N VAL A 18 -11.43 14.28 17.53
CA VAL A 18 -11.62 12.94 16.97
C VAL A 18 -10.31 12.16 17.01
N ALA A 19 -10.29 11.02 17.70
CA ALA A 19 -9.20 10.06 17.66
C ALA A 19 -9.31 9.22 16.37
N ALA A 20 -8.58 9.63 15.32
CA ALA A 20 -8.60 8.91 14.03
C ALA A 20 -7.75 7.63 14.06
N VAL A 21 -6.72 7.58 14.90
CA VAL A 21 -5.95 6.38 15.26
C VAL A 21 -5.69 6.45 16.76
N ASP A 22 -6.04 5.38 17.48
CA ASP A 22 -5.97 5.33 18.93
C ASP A 22 -5.27 4.04 19.41
N GLY A 23 -3.99 4.18 19.75
CA GLY A 23 -3.17 3.10 20.31
C GLY A 23 -2.86 1.94 19.37
N VAL A 24 -2.93 2.13 18.03
CA VAL A 24 -2.75 1.04 17.07
C VAL A 24 -1.32 0.50 17.11
N SER A 25 -1.21 -0.81 17.29
CA SER A 25 0.04 -1.56 17.19
C SER A 25 -0.11 -2.70 16.19
N LEU A 26 0.86 -2.84 15.26
CA LEU A 26 0.92 -3.94 14.29
C LEU A 26 2.37 -4.26 13.92
N SER A 27 2.60 -5.50 13.47
CA SER A 27 3.92 -5.96 13.06
C SER A 27 3.81 -6.77 11.77
N LEU A 28 4.65 -6.46 10.79
CA LEU A 28 4.69 -7.14 9.49
C LEU A 28 6.01 -7.89 9.34
N THR A 29 5.93 -9.20 9.18
CA THR A 29 7.08 -10.06 8.83
C THR A 29 7.37 -9.98 7.34
N ALA A 30 8.64 -10.12 6.95
CA ALA A 30 9.08 -10.06 5.55
C ALA A 30 8.42 -11.12 4.65
N GLY A 31 8.19 -10.76 3.38
CA GLY A 31 7.77 -11.69 2.34
C GLY A 31 6.33 -12.17 2.46
N ARG A 32 5.43 -11.37 3.04
CA ARG A 32 4.01 -11.70 3.22
C ARG A 32 3.10 -10.59 2.70
N ILE A 33 1.85 -10.95 2.46
CA ILE A 33 0.79 -10.02 2.11
C ILE A 33 -0.18 -9.88 3.29
N TYR A 34 -0.36 -8.64 3.72
CA TYR A 34 -1.23 -8.25 4.82
C TYR A 34 -2.39 -7.40 4.32
N GLY A 35 -3.58 -7.60 4.91
CA GLY A 35 -4.75 -6.76 4.70
C GLY A 35 -4.96 -5.81 5.88
N LEU A 36 -5.41 -4.60 5.60
CA LEU A 36 -5.91 -3.65 6.59
C LEU A 36 -7.33 -3.28 6.18
N ILE A 37 -8.31 -3.76 6.93
CA ILE A 37 -9.73 -3.57 6.64
C ILE A 37 -10.44 -2.83 7.78
N GLY A 38 -11.66 -2.43 7.54
CA GLY A 38 -12.52 -1.75 8.51
C GLY A 38 -13.52 -0.82 7.82
N PRO A 39 -14.57 -0.37 8.51
CA PRO A 39 -15.55 0.57 7.97
C PRO A 39 -14.94 1.88 7.48
N ASN A 40 -15.71 2.67 6.73
CA ASN A 40 -15.31 4.02 6.37
C ASN A 40 -15.14 4.87 7.64
N GLY A 41 -14.05 5.65 7.69
CA GLY A 41 -13.72 6.44 8.89
C GLY A 41 -13.02 5.66 10.01
N SER A 42 -12.73 4.36 9.87
CA SER A 42 -12.05 3.57 10.92
C SER A 42 -10.57 3.90 11.13
N GLY A 43 -9.97 4.81 10.34
CA GLY A 43 -8.60 5.28 10.54
C GLY A 43 -7.54 4.69 9.61
N LYS A 44 -7.88 3.79 8.67
CA LYS A 44 -6.92 3.10 7.76
C LYS A 44 -6.00 4.05 7.00
N THR A 45 -6.57 5.01 6.29
CA THR A 45 -5.81 6.01 5.51
C THR A 45 -4.97 6.90 6.43
N THR A 46 -5.49 7.25 7.61
CA THR A 46 -4.73 8.01 8.62
C THR A 46 -3.54 7.22 9.13
N LEU A 47 -3.71 5.92 9.40
CA LEU A 47 -2.61 5.03 9.80
C LEU A 47 -1.54 4.98 8.71
N PHE A 48 -1.92 4.78 7.43
CA PHE A 48 -0.99 4.82 6.29
C PHE A 48 -0.26 6.17 6.20
N ASN A 49 -0.98 7.28 6.39
CA ASN A 49 -0.40 8.61 6.36
C ASN A 49 0.64 8.81 7.48
N CYS A 50 0.35 8.31 8.68
CA CYS A 50 1.29 8.36 9.80
C CYS A 50 2.53 7.49 9.55
N ILE A 51 2.37 6.26 9.05
CA ILE A 51 3.49 5.37 8.71
C ILE A 51 4.40 6.00 7.65
N THR A 52 3.81 6.66 6.65
CA THR A 52 4.56 7.25 5.53
C THR A 52 5.00 8.70 5.77
N GLY A 53 4.72 9.26 6.95
CA GLY A 53 5.13 10.62 7.34
C GLY A 53 4.36 11.74 6.62
N VAL A 54 3.28 11.41 5.90
CA VAL A 54 2.35 12.39 5.30
C VAL A 54 1.60 13.13 6.39
N GLU A 55 1.17 12.40 7.44
CA GLU A 55 0.61 12.97 8.66
C GLU A 55 1.58 12.77 9.83
N ARG A 56 1.71 13.80 10.65
CA ARG A 56 2.48 13.71 11.90
C ARG A 56 1.61 13.02 12.96
N ARG A 57 2.11 11.89 13.48
CA ARG A 57 1.48 11.24 14.63
C ARG A 57 1.56 12.11 15.90
N ASP A 58 0.67 11.88 16.84
CA ASP A 58 0.68 12.56 18.15
C ASP A 58 1.50 11.76 19.17
N ALA A 59 1.40 10.42 19.15
CA ALA A 59 2.18 9.52 19.99
C ALA A 59 2.48 8.18 19.26
N GLY A 60 3.27 7.32 19.90
CA GLY A 60 3.68 6.04 19.38
C GLY A 60 4.99 6.07 18.59
N ARG A 61 5.37 4.94 18.02
CA ARG A 61 6.62 4.76 17.27
C ARG A 61 6.39 3.91 16.03
N VAL A 62 7.20 4.15 14.99
CA VAL A 62 7.19 3.37 13.75
C VAL A 62 8.62 3.00 13.39
N PHE A 63 8.86 1.71 13.17
CA PHE A 63 10.15 1.18 12.77
C PHE A 63 10.04 0.46 11.43
N LEU A 64 11.02 0.64 10.58
CA LEU A 64 11.21 -0.09 9.32
C LEU A 64 12.55 -0.82 9.38
N ASN A 65 12.55 -2.14 9.25
CA ASN A 65 13.74 -2.99 9.38
C ASN A 65 14.55 -2.69 10.67
N GLY A 66 13.85 -2.43 11.79
CA GLY A 66 14.45 -2.07 13.08
C GLY A 66 14.90 -0.62 13.20
N GLU A 67 14.92 0.16 12.13
CA GLU A 67 15.23 1.60 12.17
C GLU A 67 13.98 2.44 12.46
N ARG A 68 14.07 3.36 13.39
CA ARG A 68 12.99 4.29 13.70
C ARG A 68 12.79 5.29 12.57
N ILE A 69 11.58 5.36 12.00
CA ILE A 69 11.25 6.20 10.85
C ILE A 69 10.22 7.30 11.16
N ASP A 70 9.52 7.22 12.28
CA ASP A 70 8.54 8.23 12.66
C ASP A 70 9.20 9.60 12.86
N GLY A 71 8.52 10.65 12.38
CA GLY A 71 9.05 12.01 12.37
C GLY A 71 9.98 12.34 11.19
N LEU A 72 10.31 11.37 10.33
CA LEU A 72 10.99 11.63 9.08
C LEU A 72 10.01 12.21 8.05
N ARG A 73 10.55 13.00 7.11
CA ARG A 73 9.78 13.49 5.96
C ARG A 73 9.44 12.34 4.99
N PRO A 74 8.30 12.37 4.28
CA PRO A 74 7.86 11.28 3.39
C PRO A 74 8.92 10.78 2.41
N TRP A 75 9.66 11.70 1.78
CA TRP A 75 10.71 11.33 0.84
C TRP A 75 11.87 10.57 1.49
N ARG A 76 12.18 10.83 2.78
CA ARG A 76 13.21 10.08 3.52
C ARG A 76 12.73 8.66 3.85
N ILE A 77 11.44 8.50 4.14
CA ILE A 77 10.81 7.20 4.39
C ILE A 77 10.80 6.38 3.09
N ALA A 78 10.43 7.01 1.96
CA ALA A 78 10.49 6.36 0.66
C ALA A 78 11.91 5.88 0.29
N LEU A 79 12.95 6.67 0.62
CA LEU A 79 14.35 6.29 0.42
C LEU A 79 14.81 5.11 1.30
N ARG A 80 14.10 4.82 2.39
CA ARG A 80 14.36 3.66 3.26
C ARG A 80 13.66 2.38 2.81
N GLY A 81 12.89 2.44 1.71
CA GLY A 81 12.30 1.26 1.10
C GLY A 81 10.80 1.08 1.33
N ILE A 82 10.07 2.15 1.67
CA ILE A 82 8.60 2.13 1.61
C ILE A 82 8.13 2.69 0.26
N GLY A 83 7.44 1.88 -0.52
CA GLY A 83 6.66 2.31 -1.68
C GLY A 83 5.19 2.44 -1.31
N ARG A 84 4.50 3.48 -1.81
CA ARG A 84 3.07 3.67 -1.57
C ARG A 84 2.35 4.12 -2.83
N THR A 85 1.17 3.54 -3.10
CA THR A 85 0.17 4.11 -4.00
C THR A 85 -0.82 4.96 -3.21
N PHE A 86 -1.58 5.79 -3.90
CA PHE A 86 -2.59 6.66 -3.29
C PHE A 86 -3.97 6.31 -3.83
N GLN A 87 -5.02 6.57 -3.04
CA GLN A 87 -6.40 6.38 -3.45
C GLN A 87 -6.74 7.20 -4.72
N ILE A 88 -6.25 8.44 -4.79
CA ILE A 88 -6.34 9.26 -5.99
C ILE A 88 -5.06 9.07 -6.81
N ILE A 89 -5.21 8.65 -8.06
CA ILE A 89 -4.10 8.42 -8.99
C ILE A 89 -3.26 9.68 -9.15
N ARG A 90 -1.95 9.52 -9.06
CA ARG A 90 -0.97 10.61 -9.18
C ARG A 90 -0.01 10.37 -10.35
N VAL A 91 -0.53 10.24 -11.57
CA VAL A 91 0.28 10.23 -12.78
C VAL A 91 0.50 11.64 -13.31
N PHE A 92 1.52 11.82 -14.14
CA PHE A 92 1.74 13.03 -14.92
C PHE A 92 1.07 12.82 -16.28
N PRO A 93 -0.09 13.43 -16.54
CA PRO A 93 -0.90 13.12 -17.73
C PRO A 93 -0.23 13.52 -19.03
N GLU A 94 0.65 14.53 -19.01
CA GLU A 94 1.38 15.05 -20.18
C GLU A 94 2.70 14.29 -20.44
N LEU A 95 3.05 13.31 -19.62
CA LEU A 95 4.16 12.39 -19.82
C LEU A 95 3.66 11.05 -20.31
N THR A 96 4.46 10.37 -21.13
CA THR A 96 4.18 8.99 -21.52
C THR A 96 4.23 8.04 -20.32
N ALA A 97 3.71 6.81 -20.48
CA ALA A 97 3.81 5.80 -19.43
C ALA A 97 5.27 5.56 -19.02
N LEU A 98 6.19 5.48 -20.00
CA LEU A 98 7.63 5.32 -19.75
C LEU A 98 8.21 6.51 -19.00
N GLU A 99 7.93 7.74 -19.44
CA GLU A 99 8.42 8.96 -18.79
C GLU A 99 7.90 9.12 -17.37
N ASN A 100 6.66 8.68 -17.09
CA ASN A 100 6.12 8.62 -15.73
C ASN A 100 6.97 7.77 -14.79
N LEU A 101 7.56 6.68 -15.28
CA LEU A 101 8.47 5.86 -14.48
C LEU A 101 9.83 6.53 -14.34
N LEU A 102 10.33 7.15 -15.41
CA LEU A 102 11.66 7.77 -15.42
C LEU A 102 11.76 9.00 -14.51
N VAL A 103 10.67 9.75 -14.31
CA VAL A 103 10.68 10.99 -13.51
C VAL A 103 11.12 10.80 -12.05
N VAL A 104 10.99 9.57 -11.49
CA VAL A 104 11.40 9.27 -10.11
C VAL A 104 12.79 8.70 -9.98
N THR A 105 13.53 8.60 -11.08
CA THR A 105 14.85 7.97 -11.11
C THR A 105 15.96 8.97 -10.78
N ARG A 106 17.08 8.44 -10.32
CA ARG A 106 18.34 9.16 -10.14
C ARG A 106 19.47 8.24 -10.60
N GLY A 107 20.40 8.74 -11.40
CA GLY A 107 21.55 7.96 -11.89
C GLY A 107 21.55 7.77 -13.40
N HIS A 108 22.10 6.66 -13.88
CA HIS A 108 22.28 6.39 -15.30
C HIS A 108 20.95 6.16 -16.02
N LEU A 109 20.68 7.01 -17.02
CA LEU A 109 19.40 7.03 -17.74
C LEU A 109 19.11 5.69 -18.45
N GLU A 110 20.11 5.04 -19.03
CA GLU A 110 19.95 3.77 -19.76
C GLU A 110 19.51 2.62 -18.82
N GLU A 111 20.12 2.51 -17.64
CA GLU A 111 19.73 1.52 -16.64
C GLU A 111 18.30 1.79 -16.15
N ALA A 112 17.98 3.06 -15.88
CA ALA A 112 16.65 3.46 -15.46
C ALA A 112 15.60 3.16 -16.55
N ARG A 113 15.92 3.39 -17.83
CA ARG A 113 15.05 3.08 -18.96
C ARG A 113 14.80 1.58 -19.09
N SER A 114 15.86 0.77 -19.01
CA SER A 114 15.74 -0.69 -19.04
C SER A 114 14.83 -1.19 -17.91
N ARG A 115 15.05 -0.71 -16.70
CA ARG A 115 14.21 -1.03 -15.53
C ARG A 115 12.77 -0.57 -15.69
N ALA A 116 12.53 0.61 -16.25
CA ALA A 116 11.18 1.12 -16.49
C ALA A 116 10.42 0.24 -17.50
N ILE A 117 11.08 -0.18 -18.60
CA ILE A 117 10.48 -1.08 -19.59
C ILE A 117 10.17 -2.46 -18.98
N GLU A 118 11.06 -3.00 -18.13
CA GLU A 118 10.79 -4.25 -17.40
C GLU A 118 9.57 -4.12 -16.48
N LEU A 119 9.42 -3.00 -15.78
CA LEU A 119 8.28 -2.76 -14.89
C LEU A 119 6.97 -2.53 -15.67
N LEU A 120 7.02 -1.84 -16.81
CA LEU A 120 5.85 -1.73 -17.69
C LEU A 120 5.43 -3.10 -18.23
N ARG A 121 6.38 -3.98 -18.59
CA ARG A 121 6.11 -5.36 -18.98
C ARG A 121 5.54 -6.17 -17.81
N PHE A 122 6.08 -5.98 -16.61
CA PHE A 122 5.61 -6.64 -15.40
C PHE A 122 4.13 -6.33 -15.10
N VAL A 123 3.66 -5.12 -15.40
CA VAL A 123 2.25 -4.72 -15.29
C VAL A 123 1.48 -4.82 -16.61
N ARG A 124 2.04 -5.46 -17.64
CA ARG A 124 1.42 -5.68 -18.98
C ARG A 124 1.05 -4.40 -19.72
N LEU A 125 1.82 -3.34 -19.53
CA LEU A 125 1.66 -2.05 -20.23
C LEU A 125 2.81 -1.73 -21.18
N ASP A 126 3.69 -2.67 -21.51
CA ASP A 126 4.85 -2.46 -22.38
C ASP A 126 4.47 -1.95 -23.79
N ARG A 127 3.31 -2.38 -24.32
CA ARG A 127 2.81 -1.89 -25.61
C ARG A 127 2.29 -0.44 -25.57
N LEU A 128 2.06 0.10 -24.39
CA LEU A 128 1.56 1.45 -24.16
C LEU A 128 2.65 2.37 -23.56
N GLN A 129 3.93 1.95 -23.65
CA GLN A 129 5.04 2.70 -23.05
C GLN A 129 5.17 4.13 -23.56
N ASP A 130 4.86 4.35 -24.85
CA ASP A 130 4.98 5.64 -25.54
C ASP A 130 3.63 6.41 -25.57
N GLU A 131 2.55 5.84 -24.98
CA GLU A 131 1.25 6.50 -24.86
C GLU A 131 1.26 7.50 -23.69
N TYR A 132 0.68 8.68 -23.90
CA TYR A 132 0.51 9.67 -22.83
C TYR A 132 -0.37 9.12 -21.71
N ALA A 133 0.05 9.32 -20.46
CA ALA A 133 -0.69 8.80 -19.32
C ALA A 133 -2.12 9.36 -19.21
N GLY A 134 -2.34 10.59 -19.71
CA GLY A 134 -3.67 11.19 -19.79
C GLY A 134 -4.65 10.45 -20.72
N ASN A 135 -4.15 9.74 -21.74
CA ASN A 135 -4.95 8.96 -22.68
C ASN A 135 -5.26 7.53 -22.17
N LEU A 136 -4.57 7.08 -21.14
CA LEU A 136 -4.77 5.77 -20.56
C LEU A 136 -6.08 5.70 -19.76
N SER A 137 -6.73 4.54 -19.78
CA SER A 137 -7.86 4.29 -18.90
C SER A 137 -7.47 4.42 -17.41
N TYR A 138 -8.44 4.69 -16.54
CA TYR A 138 -8.22 4.81 -15.10
C TYR A 138 -7.44 3.63 -14.50
N GLY A 139 -7.79 2.39 -14.86
CA GLY A 139 -7.07 1.20 -14.40
C GLY A 139 -5.64 1.11 -14.94
N GLN A 140 -5.40 1.51 -16.20
CA GLN A 140 -4.04 1.57 -16.76
C GLN A 140 -3.19 2.64 -16.07
N GLN A 141 -3.77 3.80 -15.75
CA GLN A 141 -3.08 4.83 -14.95
C GLN A 141 -2.70 4.32 -13.57
N LYS A 142 -3.55 3.53 -12.89
CA LYS A 142 -3.21 2.86 -11.63
C LYS A 142 -2.01 1.92 -11.79
N LEU A 143 -1.96 1.14 -12.87
CA LEU A 143 -0.83 0.25 -13.14
C LEU A 143 0.47 1.04 -13.42
N VAL A 144 0.38 2.20 -14.12
CA VAL A 144 1.53 3.11 -14.31
C VAL A 144 2.01 3.65 -12.95
N GLU A 145 1.10 4.10 -12.08
CA GLU A 145 1.45 4.57 -10.73
C GLU A 145 2.11 3.46 -9.90
N PHE A 146 1.54 2.24 -9.96
CA PHE A 146 2.10 1.08 -9.29
C PHE A 146 3.51 0.74 -9.82
N ALA A 147 3.70 0.67 -11.13
CA ALA A 147 5.02 0.44 -11.74
C ALA A 147 6.03 1.54 -11.37
N ARG A 148 5.60 2.81 -11.38
CA ARG A 148 6.45 3.95 -10.97
C ARG A 148 6.91 3.83 -9.52
N MET A 149 6.05 3.41 -8.61
CA MET A 149 6.39 3.15 -7.22
C MET A 149 7.48 2.07 -7.10
N LEU A 150 7.43 1.03 -7.95
CA LEU A 150 8.41 -0.07 -7.97
C LEU A 150 9.77 0.32 -8.56
N MET A 151 9.91 1.45 -9.24
CA MET A 151 11.22 1.94 -9.74
C MET A 151 12.28 2.07 -8.65
N ARG A 152 11.86 2.27 -7.41
CA ARG A 152 12.73 2.40 -6.24
C ARG A 152 13.02 1.09 -5.52
N ASP A 153 12.53 -0.02 -6.03
CA ASP A 153 12.68 -1.36 -5.47
C ASP A 153 12.34 -1.44 -3.96
N PRO A 154 11.15 -1.02 -3.53
CA PRO A 154 10.79 -0.97 -2.12
C PRO A 154 10.83 -2.37 -1.48
N THR A 155 11.16 -2.44 -0.18
CA THR A 155 11.05 -3.66 0.64
C THR A 155 9.64 -3.84 1.19
N LEU A 156 8.94 -2.73 1.44
CA LEU A 156 7.55 -2.67 1.89
C LEU A 156 6.71 -1.87 0.90
N VAL A 157 5.64 -2.48 0.41
CA VAL A 157 4.67 -1.88 -0.52
C VAL A 157 3.37 -1.63 0.22
N LEU A 158 2.90 -0.39 0.22
CA LEU A 158 1.62 0.02 0.79
C LEU A 158 0.65 0.35 -0.34
N LEU A 159 -0.45 -0.40 -0.45
CA LEU A 159 -1.47 -0.22 -1.48
C LEU A 159 -2.76 0.31 -0.85
N ASP A 160 -3.22 1.46 -1.32
CA ASP A 160 -4.42 2.13 -0.81
C ASP A 160 -5.56 1.94 -1.82
N GLU A 161 -6.49 1.02 -1.53
CA GLU A 161 -7.64 0.64 -2.34
C GLU A 161 -7.28 0.33 -3.82
N PRO A 162 -6.37 -0.63 -4.06
CA PRO A 162 -5.91 -0.93 -5.41
C PRO A 162 -7.02 -1.42 -6.35
N ALA A 163 -8.07 -2.07 -5.84
CA ALA A 163 -9.19 -2.58 -6.65
C ALA A 163 -10.21 -1.49 -7.05
N ALA A 164 -10.24 -0.33 -6.36
CA ALA A 164 -11.26 0.69 -6.60
C ALA A 164 -11.20 1.27 -8.02
N GLY A 165 -12.32 1.20 -8.76
CA GLY A 165 -12.43 1.76 -10.11
C GLY A 165 -11.68 1.00 -11.21
N VAL A 166 -11.14 -0.18 -10.92
CA VAL A 166 -10.41 -1.03 -11.87
C VAL A 166 -11.33 -2.11 -12.42
N ASN A 167 -11.33 -2.33 -13.73
CA ASN A 167 -12.07 -3.44 -14.31
C ASN A 167 -11.44 -4.78 -13.91
N ARG A 168 -12.22 -5.87 -14.02
CA ARG A 168 -11.84 -7.20 -13.51
C ARG A 168 -10.54 -7.75 -14.12
N THR A 169 -10.29 -7.48 -15.40
CA THR A 169 -9.08 -7.97 -16.08
C THR A 169 -7.83 -7.29 -15.52
N LEU A 170 -7.83 -5.95 -15.47
CA LEU A 170 -6.70 -5.19 -14.92
C LEU A 170 -6.52 -5.42 -13.41
N LEU A 171 -7.62 -5.67 -12.67
CA LEU A 171 -7.53 -6.06 -11.26
C LEU A 171 -6.79 -7.40 -11.12
N ASN A 172 -7.12 -8.39 -11.93
CA ASN A 172 -6.42 -9.68 -11.90
C ASN A 172 -4.92 -9.51 -12.20
N ASP A 173 -4.58 -8.69 -13.21
CA ASP A 173 -3.18 -8.39 -13.54
C ASP A 173 -2.44 -7.73 -12.37
N LEU A 174 -3.10 -6.80 -11.67
CA LEU A 174 -2.54 -6.15 -10.48
C LEU A 174 -2.35 -7.14 -9.32
N LEU A 175 -3.34 -8.00 -9.04
CA LEU A 175 -3.25 -8.99 -7.96
C LEU A 175 -2.19 -10.05 -8.25
N GLU A 176 -2.03 -10.46 -9.52
CA GLU A 176 -0.93 -11.31 -9.95
C GLU A 176 0.42 -10.63 -9.72
N ALA A 177 0.56 -9.36 -10.09
CA ALA A 177 1.77 -8.59 -9.85
C ALA A 177 2.09 -8.47 -8.34
N VAL A 178 1.09 -8.26 -7.49
CA VAL A 178 1.25 -8.22 -6.01
C VAL A 178 1.73 -9.59 -5.49
N THR A 179 1.17 -10.68 -5.99
CA THR A 179 1.60 -12.05 -5.64
C THR A 179 3.06 -12.27 -6.04
N GLN A 180 3.44 -11.89 -7.27
CA GLN A 180 4.83 -11.99 -7.73
C GLN A 180 5.80 -11.12 -6.91
N LEU A 181 5.37 -9.97 -6.40
CA LEU A 181 6.21 -9.17 -5.48
C LEU A 181 6.49 -9.92 -4.18
N ARG A 182 5.47 -10.56 -3.58
CA ARG A 182 5.66 -11.42 -2.41
C ARG A 182 6.64 -12.55 -2.70
N ASP A 183 6.49 -13.23 -3.83
CA ASP A 183 7.35 -14.36 -4.23
C ASP A 183 8.81 -13.91 -4.45
N ARG A 184 9.03 -12.63 -4.75
CA ARG A 184 10.36 -11.97 -4.79
C ARG A 184 10.83 -11.46 -3.41
N GLY A 185 10.14 -11.84 -2.32
CA GLY A 185 10.49 -11.47 -0.94
C GLY A 185 10.04 -10.08 -0.50
N LYS A 186 9.23 -9.36 -1.31
CA LYS A 186 8.67 -8.07 -0.90
C LYS A 186 7.52 -8.29 0.07
N THR A 187 7.34 -7.33 1.00
CA THR A 187 6.20 -7.33 1.93
C THR A 187 5.15 -6.35 1.40
N VAL A 188 3.89 -6.74 1.46
CA VAL A 188 2.79 -5.89 1.01
C VAL A 188 1.79 -5.71 2.13
N LEU A 189 1.35 -4.47 2.37
CA LEU A 189 0.19 -4.15 3.20
C LEU A 189 -0.81 -3.41 2.32
N LEU A 190 -2.01 -3.95 2.17
CA LEU A 190 -3.05 -3.35 1.36
C LEU A 190 -4.26 -2.95 2.20
N VAL A 191 -4.81 -1.78 1.94
CA VAL A 191 -6.15 -1.37 2.40
C VAL A 191 -7.13 -1.77 1.32
N GLU A 192 -8.15 -2.53 1.68
CA GLU A 192 -9.20 -2.97 0.76
C GLU A 192 -10.57 -3.07 1.42
N HIS A 193 -11.61 -2.91 0.60
CA HIS A 193 -13.00 -3.11 0.97
C HIS A 193 -13.59 -4.37 0.32
N ASP A 194 -13.00 -4.82 -0.80
CA ASP A 194 -13.42 -6.06 -1.45
C ASP A 194 -12.88 -7.26 -0.67
N MET A 195 -13.79 -7.87 0.11
CA MET A 195 -13.45 -9.04 0.91
C MET A 195 -12.97 -10.23 0.07
N LYS A 196 -13.34 -10.32 -1.23
CA LYS A 196 -12.82 -11.39 -2.11
C LYS A 196 -11.33 -11.20 -2.38
N VAL A 197 -10.90 -9.97 -2.58
CA VAL A 197 -9.48 -9.63 -2.74
C VAL A 197 -8.72 -9.96 -1.46
N VAL A 198 -9.22 -9.51 -0.31
CA VAL A 198 -8.60 -9.75 1.00
C VAL A 198 -8.47 -11.24 1.31
N MET A 199 -9.57 -11.99 1.15
CA MET A 199 -9.62 -13.43 1.43
C MET A 199 -8.74 -14.25 0.49
N GLY A 200 -8.60 -13.82 -0.77
CA GLY A 200 -7.82 -14.54 -1.79
C GLY A 200 -6.33 -14.22 -1.78
N LEU A 201 -5.93 -13.09 -1.20
CA LEU A 201 -4.56 -12.59 -1.34
C LEU A 201 -3.79 -12.49 -0.02
N CYS A 202 -4.48 -12.11 1.08
CA CYS A 202 -3.82 -11.82 2.35
C CYS A 202 -3.59 -13.08 3.19
N GLU A 203 -2.45 -13.13 3.88
CA GLU A 203 -2.12 -14.19 4.84
C GLU A 203 -2.57 -13.80 6.26
N THR A 204 -2.55 -12.52 6.56
CA THR A 204 -3.00 -11.94 7.83
C THR A 204 -3.76 -10.66 7.57
N VAL A 205 -4.81 -10.43 8.31
CA VAL A 205 -5.66 -9.25 8.19
C VAL A 205 -5.74 -8.54 9.53
N PHE A 206 -5.52 -7.24 9.52
CA PHE A 206 -5.79 -6.33 10.64
C PHE A 206 -7.12 -5.64 10.41
N VAL A 207 -7.92 -5.54 11.44
CA VAL A 207 -9.23 -4.86 11.38
C VAL A 207 -9.19 -3.63 12.27
N LEU A 208 -9.49 -2.48 11.67
CA LEU A 208 -9.66 -1.23 12.41
C LEU A 208 -11.15 -0.88 12.52
N ASP A 209 -11.52 -0.37 13.68
CA ASP A 209 -12.80 0.28 13.91
C ASP A 209 -12.60 1.45 14.89
N HIS A 210 -13.21 2.60 14.59
CA HIS A 210 -13.11 3.84 15.39
C HIS A 210 -11.68 4.19 15.87
N GLY A 211 -10.68 3.98 15.00
CA GLY A 211 -9.27 4.27 15.29
C GLY A 211 -8.53 3.17 16.04
N GLU A 212 -9.18 2.13 16.50
CA GLU A 212 -8.59 1.01 17.24
C GLU A 212 -8.42 -0.25 16.39
N LYS A 213 -7.42 -1.08 16.71
CA LYS A 213 -7.30 -2.43 16.14
C LYS A 213 -8.19 -3.39 16.93
N ILE A 214 -9.30 -3.83 16.33
CA ILE A 214 -10.27 -4.71 16.99
C ILE A 214 -10.03 -6.19 16.77
N ALA A 215 -9.31 -6.56 15.69
CA ALA A 215 -8.96 -7.95 15.39
C ALA A 215 -7.69 -8.06 14.55
N GLU A 216 -7.04 -9.23 14.62
CA GLU A 216 -5.88 -9.62 13.81
C GLU A 216 -5.88 -11.13 13.64
N GLY A 217 -5.66 -11.63 12.44
CA GLY A 217 -5.58 -13.06 12.17
C GLY A 217 -5.70 -13.44 10.69
N PRO A 218 -5.69 -14.74 10.37
CA PRO A 218 -5.91 -15.20 9.01
C PRO A 218 -7.33 -14.82 8.53
N PRO A 219 -7.52 -14.61 7.22
CA PRO A 219 -8.78 -14.12 6.65
C PRO A 219 -10.02 -14.88 7.12
N GLY A 220 -9.97 -16.24 7.17
CA GLY A 220 -11.10 -17.05 7.61
C GLY A 220 -11.50 -16.83 9.08
N ALA A 221 -10.53 -16.57 9.97
CA ALA A 221 -10.81 -16.23 11.37
C ALA A 221 -11.43 -14.84 11.50
N ILE A 222 -10.97 -13.88 10.69
CA ILE A 222 -11.53 -12.52 10.67
C ILE A 222 -12.98 -12.53 10.20
N GLN A 223 -13.31 -13.32 9.17
CA GLN A 223 -14.67 -13.43 8.65
C GLN A 223 -15.67 -14.00 9.67
N ALA A 224 -15.20 -14.87 10.57
CA ALA A 224 -16.02 -15.49 11.62
C ALA A 224 -16.02 -14.69 12.94
N ASN A 225 -15.30 -13.57 13.02
CA ASN A 225 -15.16 -12.80 14.25
C ASN A 225 -16.39 -11.91 14.48
N GLU A 226 -17.11 -12.14 15.60
CA GLU A 226 -18.33 -11.41 15.94
C GLU A 226 -18.12 -9.90 16.05
N ARG A 227 -17.00 -9.44 16.64
CA ARG A 227 -16.68 -8.01 16.74
C ARG A 227 -16.49 -7.36 15.37
N VAL A 228 -15.90 -8.11 14.43
CA VAL A 228 -15.70 -7.65 13.04
C VAL A 228 -17.05 -7.55 12.34
N ILE A 229 -17.92 -8.56 12.49
CA ILE A 229 -19.26 -8.56 11.92
C ILE A 229 -20.07 -7.38 12.47
N GLU A 230 -20.06 -7.15 13.78
CA GLU A 230 -20.73 -5.99 14.40
C GLU A 230 -20.22 -4.65 13.86
N ALA A 231 -18.90 -4.48 13.67
CA ALA A 231 -18.30 -3.25 13.14
C ALA A 231 -18.77 -2.91 11.71
N TYR A 232 -19.07 -3.93 10.88
CA TYR A 232 -19.53 -3.73 9.50
C TYR A 232 -21.05 -3.61 9.34
N PHE A 233 -21.82 -4.33 10.14
CA PHE A 233 -23.28 -4.43 9.97
C PHE A 233 -24.07 -3.69 11.07
N GLY A 234 -23.39 -3.24 12.12
CA GLY A 234 -24.04 -2.66 13.30
C GLY A 234 -24.70 -3.72 14.18
N ARG A 235 -25.16 -3.29 15.33
CA ARG A 235 -26.04 -4.11 16.20
C ARG A 235 -27.46 -4.05 15.71
#